data_5601a197631b5a0a592337e32d363060
#
_entry.id   5601a197631b5a0a592337e32d363060
#
_cell.length_a   1.000
_cell.length_b   1.000
_cell.length_c   1.000
_cell.angle_alpha   90.00
_cell.angle_beta   90.00
_cell.angle_gamma   90.00
#
_symmetry.space_group_name_H-M   'P 1'
#
loop_
_entity.id
_entity.type
_entity.pdbx_description
1 polymer ?
#
loop_
_entity_poly.entity_id
_entity_poly.type
_entity_poly.pdbx_seq_one_letter_code
_entity_poly.pdbx_strand_id
1 'polypeptide(L)'
;MEEFELNENQSEEQPSQEPEELLSEMTEANSRATKSFIGSTLHIFMLVFGLVFLSCTLVFQILLTPIQVVGQSMQPTINISVKSNTDEDHCDIVYYNKDKTYQTGDVVIVSNLEKQYINDDDVDYLIKRVIACPGDIITFFLTDVKLEQLPYGLSGNVYYYDIIVKDSNGNVKTVDDSFISPSNPMSFNQYEYEAYKVNPTYKQLFENLTNNSLDLADRKSTYTVPENSYFVMGDNRNNSEDSRFFGAVSYEDIMGEMKLHVPYGTNLWSAVFKKIASLFN
;
A
#
# COMPACT_ATOMS: atom_id res chain seq x y z
N MET A 1 -89.68 57.18 48.97
CA MET A 1 -89.59 55.73 49.19
C MET A 1 -89.15 55.14 47.89
N GLU A 2 -87.86 54.94 47.67
CA GLU A 2 -87.30 54.22 46.50
C GLU A 2 -86.39 53.17 47.09
N GLU A 3 -86.71 51.92 46.76
CA GLU A 3 -85.93 50.77 47.11
C GLU A 3 -84.71 50.69 46.22
N PHE A 4 -83.53 50.52 46.87
CA PHE A 4 -82.30 50.27 46.16
C PHE A 4 -82.08 48.75 46.10
N GLU A 5 -82.25 48.17 44.92
CA GLU A 5 -81.84 46.80 44.63
C GLU A 5 -80.29 46.69 44.53
N LEU A 6 -79.72 45.89 45.41
CA LEU A 6 -78.34 45.48 45.36
C LEU A 6 -78.20 44.33 44.33
N ASN A 7 -77.46 44.66 43.24
CA ASN A 7 -77.09 43.70 42.23
C ASN A 7 -75.85 42.96 42.71
N GLU A 8 -75.95 41.71 43.14
CA GLU A 8 -74.87 40.83 43.45
C GLU A 8 -74.24 40.29 42.13
N ASN A 9 -73.10 40.84 41.77
CA ASN A 9 -72.25 40.34 40.71
C ASN A 9 -71.52 39.10 41.28
N GLN A 10 -72.00 37.89 40.93
CA GLN A 10 -71.27 36.66 41.13
C GLN A 10 -70.14 36.60 40.14
N SER A 11 -68.90 36.88 40.59
CA SER A 11 -67.68 36.53 39.91
C SER A 11 -67.53 34.97 40.01
N GLU A 12 -67.69 34.26 38.91
CA GLU A 12 -67.31 32.85 38.82
C GLU A 12 -65.78 32.74 39.00
N GLU A 13 -65.36 32.33 40.20
CA GLU A 13 -64.03 31.82 40.42
C GLU A 13 -63.85 30.51 39.61
N GLN A 14 -62.96 30.59 38.58
CA GLN A 14 -62.44 29.39 37.96
C GLN A 14 -61.75 28.53 39.01
N PRO A 15 -61.98 27.20 39.05
CA PRO A 15 -61.35 26.34 40.04
C PRO A 15 -59.83 26.35 39.80
N SER A 16 -59.08 26.81 40.83
CA SER A 16 -57.62 26.78 40.87
C SER A 16 -57.20 25.29 40.75
N GLN A 17 -56.48 24.96 39.66
CA GLN A 17 -55.87 23.63 39.51
C GLN A 17 -55.05 23.28 40.73
N GLU A 18 -55.20 22.08 41.26
CA GLU A 18 -54.45 21.64 42.43
C GLU A 18 -52.92 21.71 42.15
N PRO A 19 -52.07 22.11 43.07
CA PRO A 19 -50.63 22.29 42.86
C PRO A 19 -49.89 21.02 42.33
N GLU A 20 -50.44 19.85 42.66
CA GLU A 20 -49.93 18.55 42.18
C GLU A 20 -50.16 18.32 40.67
N GLU A 21 -51.33 18.74 40.18
CA GLU A 21 -51.69 18.61 38.75
C GLU A 21 -50.81 19.55 37.88
N LEU A 22 -50.61 20.78 38.36
CA LEU A 22 -49.72 21.74 37.68
C LEU A 22 -48.26 21.25 37.66
N LEU A 23 -47.78 20.65 38.74
CA LEU A 23 -46.41 20.10 38.83
C LEU A 23 -46.23 18.88 37.88
N SER A 24 -47.26 18.02 37.75
CA SER A 24 -47.23 16.89 36.83
C SER A 24 -47.18 17.35 35.37
N GLU A 25 -48.00 18.33 35.00
CA GLU A 25 -48.02 18.91 33.65
C GLU A 25 -46.68 19.57 33.30
N MET A 26 -46.09 20.35 34.22
CA MET A 26 -44.77 20.94 34.03
C MET A 26 -43.66 19.91 33.86
N THR A 27 -43.73 18.81 34.59
CA THR A 27 -42.77 17.69 34.51
C THR A 27 -42.87 16.98 33.20
N GLU A 28 -44.08 16.68 32.70
CA GLU A 28 -44.32 16.10 31.39
C GLU A 28 -43.86 17.02 30.24
N ALA A 29 -44.23 18.29 30.30
CA ALA A 29 -43.81 19.29 29.29
C ALA A 29 -42.29 19.43 29.22
N ASN A 30 -41.61 19.44 30.37
CA ASN A 30 -40.14 19.49 30.43
C ASN A 30 -39.51 18.17 29.86
N SER A 31 -40.09 17.03 30.17
CA SER A 31 -39.67 15.73 29.62
C SER A 31 -39.82 15.68 28.09
N ARG A 32 -40.97 16.19 27.54
CA ARG A 32 -41.22 16.24 26.10
C ARG A 32 -40.25 17.22 25.41
N ALA A 33 -40.00 18.39 25.99
CA ALA A 33 -39.05 19.36 25.50
C ALA A 33 -37.60 18.82 25.46
N THR A 34 -37.19 18.13 26.54
CA THR A 34 -35.86 17.50 26.63
C THR A 34 -35.69 16.39 25.59
N LYS A 35 -36.71 15.52 25.40
CA LYS A 35 -36.67 14.48 24.36
C LYS A 35 -36.60 15.08 22.95
N SER A 36 -37.34 16.13 22.67
CA SER A 36 -37.31 16.86 21.39
C SER A 36 -35.96 17.50 21.15
N PHE A 37 -35.38 18.14 22.16
CA PHE A 37 -34.04 18.76 22.06
C PHE A 37 -32.95 17.70 21.79
N ILE A 38 -32.96 16.60 22.54
CA ILE A 38 -32.00 15.48 22.32
C ILE A 38 -32.17 14.92 20.92
N GLY A 39 -33.42 14.69 20.47
CA GLY A 39 -33.70 14.21 19.11
C GLY A 39 -33.15 15.15 18.03
N SER A 40 -33.40 16.46 18.14
CA SER A 40 -32.88 17.46 17.20
C SER A 40 -31.36 17.53 17.17
N THR A 41 -30.73 17.50 18.36
CA THR A 41 -29.26 17.52 18.48
C THR A 41 -28.65 16.27 17.85
N LEU A 42 -29.23 15.11 18.07
CA LEU A 42 -28.78 13.85 17.45
C LEU A 42 -28.90 13.89 15.91
N HIS A 43 -29.99 14.45 15.38
CA HIS A 43 -30.16 14.60 13.93
C HIS A 43 -29.09 15.52 13.33
N ILE A 44 -28.83 16.67 13.96
CA ILE A 44 -27.78 17.60 13.51
C ILE A 44 -26.41 16.92 13.54
N PHE A 45 -26.11 16.19 14.63
CA PHE A 45 -24.86 15.44 14.74
C PHE A 45 -24.71 14.41 13.61
N MET A 46 -25.76 13.64 13.34
CA MET A 46 -25.76 12.62 12.26
C MET A 46 -25.60 13.26 10.88
N LEU A 47 -26.22 14.43 10.63
CA LEU A 47 -26.05 15.15 9.37
C LEU A 47 -24.61 15.67 9.20
N VAL A 48 -24.05 16.29 10.24
CA VAL A 48 -22.67 16.78 10.19
C VAL A 48 -21.68 15.63 10.02
N PHE A 49 -21.87 14.54 10.77
CA PHE A 49 -21.06 13.34 10.63
C PHE A 49 -21.16 12.75 9.22
N GLY A 50 -22.36 12.66 8.66
CA GLY A 50 -22.59 12.17 7.30
C GLY A 50 -21.91 13.05 6.23
N LEU A 51 -21.98 14.37 6.38
CA LEU A 51 -21.31 15.31 5.47
C LEU A 51 -19.76 15.20 5.56
N VAL A 52 -19.22 15.10 6.76
CA VAL A 52 -17.78 14.92 6.97
C VAL A 52 -17.33 13.58 6.38
N PHE A 53 -18.06 12.51 6.64
CA PHE A 53 -17.77 11.19 6.09
C PHE A 53 -17.81 11.19 4.56
N LEU A 54 -18.85 11.80 3.96
CA LEU A 54 -18.97 11.92 2.52
C LEU A 54 -17.82 12.75 1.91
N SER A 55 -17.45 13.87 2.53
CA SER A 55 -16.33 14.67 2.06
C SER A 55 -14.99 13.93 2.14
N CYS A 56 -14.75 13.19 3.23
CA CYS A 56 -13.54 12.36 3.36
C CYS A 56 -13.48 11.27 2.30
N THR A 57 -14.60 10.61 1.99
CA THR A 57 -14.66 9.57 0.94
C THR A 57 -14.39 10.14 -0.45
N LEU A 58 -14.95 11.32 -0.76
CA LEU A 58 -14.71 12.00 -2.03
C LEU A 58 -13.23 12.42 -2.18
N VAL A 59 -12.65 13.00 -1.13
CA VAL A 59 -11.23 13.36 -1.12
C VAL A 59 -10.35 12.12 -1.31
N PHE A 60 -10.66 11.02 -0.63
CA PHE A 60 -9.94 9.76 -0.79
C PHE A 60 -9.98 9.25 -2.24
N GLN A 61 -11.14 9.28 -2.89
CA GLN A 61 -11.30 8.84 -4.29
C GLN A 61 -10.59 9.76 -5.29
N ILE A 62 -10.45 11.05 -4.98
CA ILE A 62 -9.74 12.01 -5.85
C ILE A 62 -8.22 11.86 -5.70
N LEU A 63 -7.74 11.58 -4.48
CA LEU A 63 -6.31 11.55 -4.19
C LEU A 63 -5.66 10.19 -4.48
N LEU A 64 -6.41 9.10 -4.46
CA LEU A 64 -5.85 7.76 -4.59
C LEU A 64 -6.48 7.01 -5.76
N THR A 65 -5.62 6.48 -6.62
CA THR A 65 -6.02 5.67 -7.77
C THR A 65 -5.93 4.19 -7.40
N PRO A 66 -7.01 3.40 -7.55
CA PRO A 66 -6.95 1.96 -7.33
C PRO A 66 -6.39 1.24 -8.56
N ILE A 67 -5.61 0.19 -8.33
CA ILE A 67 -5.18 -0.77 -9.35
C ILE A 67 -5.22 -2.18 -8.77
N GLN A 68 -5.69 -3.13 -9.57
CA GLN A 68 -5.62 -4.54 -9.25
C GLN A 68 -4.21 -5.06 -9.56
N VAL A 69 -3.61 -5.80 -8.63
CA VAL A 69 -2.26 -6.33 -8.79
C VAL A 69 -2.36 -7.78 -9.26
N VAL A 70 -1.90 -8.05 -10.47
CA VAL A 70 -1.81 -9.40 -11.02
C VAL A 70 -0.38 -9.91 -10.88
N GLY A 71 -0.23 -11.25 -10.68
CA GLY A 71 1.07 -11.89 -10.61
C GLY A 71 1.67 -12.02 -9.21
N GLN A 72 2.80 -12.71 -9.14
CA GLN A 72 3.42 -13.18 -7.91
C GLN A 72 4.72 -12.42 -7.55
N SER A 73 5.11 -11.43 -8.35
CA SER A 73 6.43 -10.76 -8.20
C SER A 73 6.62 -10.02 -6.87
N MET A 74 5.53 -9.69 -6.17
CA MET A 74 5.56 -8.99 -4.88
C MET A 74 5.19 -9.88 -3.68
N GLN A 75 5.11 -11.21 -3.88
CA GLN A 75 4.94 -12.13 -2.75
C GLN A 75 6.18 -12.14 -1.86
N PRO A 76 6.03 -12.31 -0.53
CA PRO A 76 4.79 -12.52 0.21
C PRO A 76 4.08 -11.22 0.63
N THR A 77 4.57 -10.05 0.25
CA THR A 77 4.05 -8.75 0.72
C THR A 77 2.68 -8.44 0.13
N ILE A 78 2.50 -8.70 -1.15
CA ILE A 78 1.26 -8.46 -1.91
C ILE A 78 0.93 -9.74 -2.67
N ASN A 79 -0.36 -9.98 -2.90
CA ASN A 79 -0.86 -11.13 -3.66
C ASN A 79 -0.51 -12.50 -3.05
N ILE A 80 -0.49 -12.61 -1.73
CA ILE A 80 -0.20 -13.88 -1.05
C ILE A 80 -1.18 -15.00 -1.44
N SER A 81 -2.40 -14.64 -1.83
CA SER A 81 -3.46 -15.57 -2.24
C SER A 81 -3.36 -16.02 -3.71
N VAL A 82 -2.59 -15.31 -4.52
CA VAL A 82 -2.41 -15.59 -5.96
C VAL A 82 -1.52 -16.82 -6.14
N LYS A 83 -2.00 -17.78 -6.92
CA LYS A 83 -1.34 -19.08 -7.14
C LYS A 83 -0.53 -19.17 -8.43
N SER A 84 -0.82 -18.28 -9.38
CA SER A 84 -0.12 -18.20 -10.68
C SER A 84 -0.14 -16.77 -11.20
N ASN A 85 0.73 -16.44 -12.15
CA ASN A 85 0.78 -15.12 -12.76
C ASN A 85 -0.48 -14.76 -13.60
N THR A 86 -1.36 -15.74 -13.85
CA THR A 86 -2.62 -15.58 -14.57
C THR A 86 -3.86 -15.68 -13.68
N ASP A 87 -3.68 -15.72 -12.36
CA ASP A 87 -4.78 -15.77 -11.38
C ASP A 87 -5.27 -14.36 -11.11
N GLU A 88 -6.31 -13.92 -11.81
CA GLU A 88 -6.93 -12.61 -11.65
C GLU A 88 -8.02 -12.60 -10.57
N ASP A 89 -8.53 -13.76 -10.18
CA ASP A 89 -9.66 -13.86 -9.26
C ASP A 89 -9.29 -13.61 -7.78
N HIS A 90 -8.01 -13.81 -7.42
CA HIS A 90 -7.53 -13.75 -6.03
C HIS A 90 -6.58 -12.57 -5.78
N CYS A 91 -6.66 -11.55 -6.63
CA CYS A 91 -5.74 -10.41 -6.63
C CYS A 91 -6.05 -9.38 -5.54
N ASP A 92 -5.00 -8.82 -5.01
CA ASP A 92 -5.06 -7.68 -4.11
C ASP A 92 -5.34 -6.39 -4.89
N ILE A 93 -5.88 -5.38 -4.20
CA ILE A 93 -6.04 -4.03 -4.74
C ILE A 93 -5.08 -3.12 -4.00
N VAL A 94 -4.33 -2.31 -4.73
CA VAL A 94 -3.51 -1.26 -4.15
C VAL A 94 -4.03 0.11 -4.60
N TYR A 95 -3.93 1.07 -3.69
CA TYR A 95 -4.24 2.47 -3.97
C TYR A 95 -2.94 3.26 -3.95
N TYR A 96 -2.69 4.02 -5.00
CA TYR A 96 -1.45 4.77 -5.16
C TYR A 96 -1.69 6.25 -5.45
N ASN A 97 -0.66 7.05 -5.23
CA ASN A 97 -0.62 8.45 -5.61
C ASN A 97 0.79 8.83 -6.05
N LYS A 98 0.90 9.76 -7.02
CA LYS A 98 2.20 10.26 -7.48
C LYS A 98 2.81 11.19 -6.44
N ASP A 99 4.06 10.89 -6.05
CA ASP A 99 4.88 11.73 -5.19
C ASP A 99 5.99 12.43 -5.99
N LYS A 100 6.61 13.42 -5.37
CA LYS A 100 7.71 14.15 -5.98
C LYS A 100 9.02 13.37 -5.99
N THR A 101 9.20 12.49 -5.03
CA THR A 101 10.40 11.66 -4.86
C THR A 101 9.99 10.37 -4.15
N TYR A 102 10.76 9.31 -4.40
CA TYR A 102 10.58 8.01 -3.76
C TYR A 102 11.84 7.66 -2.96
N GLN A 103 11.67 6.81 -1.96
CA GLN A 103 12.74 6.39 -1.06
C GLN A 103 12.95 4.88 -1.17
N THR A 104 14.13 4.41 -0.74
CA THR A 104 14.39 2.99 -0.58
C THR A 104 13.35 2.36 0.36
N GLY A 105 12.70 1.30 -0.11
CA GLY A 105 11.61 0.62 0.59
C GLY A 105 10.20 0.93 0.08
N ASP A 106 10.00 2.06 -0.62
CA ASP A 106 8.69 2.40 -1.18
C ASP A 106 8.26 1.38 -2.23
N VAL A 107 6.99 1.01 -2.21
CA VAL A 107 6.39 0.19 -3.27
C VAL A 107 5.77 1.11 -4.30
N VAL A 108 6.19 0.97 -5.55
CA VAL A 108 5.79 1.86 -6.64
C VAL A 108 5.11 1.11 -7.76
N ILE A 109 4.22 1.81 -8.45
CA ILE A 109 3.57 1.36 -9.68
C ILE A 109 4.30 2.02 -10.85
N VAL A 110 4.80 1.20 -11.78
CA VAL A 110 5.54 1.64 -12.96
C VAL A 110 4.69 1.37 -14.20
N SER A 111 4.56 2.36 -15.06
CA SER A 111 3.92 2.21 -16.37
C SER A 111 4.78 1.36 -17.30
N ASN A 112 4.17 0.41 -17.99
CA ASN A 112 4.78 -0.38 -19.04
C ASN A 112 3.97 -0.29 -20.35
N LEU A 113 3.16 0.77 -20.51
CA LEU A 113 2.29 0.94 -21.67
C LEU A 113 3.06 0.98 -23.00
N GLU A 114 4.30 1.50 -22.98
CA GLU A 114 5.19 1.52 -24.14
C GLU A 114 6.02 0.23 -24.30
N LYS A 115 5.78 -0.78 -23.43
CA LYS A 115 6.48 -2.07 -23.42
C LYS A 115 8.02 -1.96 -23.34
N GLN A 116 8.50 -0.87 -22.75
CA GLN A 116 9.93 -0.58 -22.67
C GLN A 116 10.68 -1.40 -21.61
N TYR A 117 9.96 -1.90 -20.59
CA TYR A 117 10.52 -2.70 -19.50
C TYR A 117 10.28 -4.19 -19.70
N ILE A 118 9.05 -4.57 -19.95
CA ILE A 118 8.65 -5.94 -20.25
C ILE A 118 7.90 -5.94 -21.59
N ASN A 119 8.40 -6.69 -22.54
CA ASN A 119 7.76 -6.83 -23.86
C ASN A 119 6.69 -7.93 -23.82
N ASP A 120 5.63 -7.67 -23.09
CA ASP A 120 4.46 -8.52 -22.96
C ASP A 120 3.20 -7.65 -23.12
N ASP A 121 2.37 -7.99 -24.09
CA ASP A 121 1.19 -7.20 -24.45
C ASP A 121 0.13 -7.16 -23.32
N ASP A 122 0.14 -8.16 -22.45
CA ASP A 122 -0.79 -8.28 -21.32
C ASP A 122 -0.30 -7.52 -20.05
N VAL A 123 0.92 -6.95 -20.07
CA VAL A 123 1.52 -6.30 -18.93
C VAL A 123 1.63 -4.79 -19.15
N ASP A 124 0.63 -4.03 -18.73
CA ASP A 124 0.61 -2.57 -18.82
C ASP A 124 1.26 -1.86 -17.64
N TYR A 125 1.31 -2.50 -16.48
CA TYR A 125 1.83 -1.93 -15.24
C TYR A 125 2.65 -2.96 -14.48
N LEU A 126 3.71 -2.46 -13.82
CA LEU A 126 4.53 -3.25 -12.92
C LEU A 126 4.36 -2.71 -11.49
N ILE A 127 4.32 -3.59 -10.52
CA ILE A 127 4.43 -3.21 -9.11
C ILE A 127 5.75 -3.76 -8.58
N LYS A 128 6.58 -2.87 -8.01
CA LYS A 128 7.92 -3.20 -7.54
C LYS A 128 8.28 -2.37 -6.30
N ARG A 129 9.33 -2.78 -5.61
CA ARG A 129 9.89 -2.03 -4.48
C ARG A 129 11.14 -1.26 -4.92
N VAL A 130 11.23 0.00 -4.52
CA VAL A 130 12.44 0.82 -4.69
C VAL A 130 13.56 0.25 -3.82
N ILE A 131 14.64 -0.15 -4.46
CA ILE A 131 15.84 -0.68 -3.79
C ILE A 131 16.90 0.41 -3.68
N ALA A 132 17.04 1.22 -4.73
CA ALA A 132 18.01 2.30 -4.75
C ALA A 132 17.46 3.51 -5.51
N CYS A 133 17.87 4.69 -5.06
CA CYS A 133 17.45 6.00 -5.54
C CYS A 133 18.49 6.59 -6.52
N PRO A 134 18.17 7.69 -7.22
CA PRO A 134 19.11 8.36 -8.10
C PRO A 134 20.47 8.62 -7.43
N GLY A 135 21.56 8.24 -8.11
CA GLY A 135 22.95 8.40 -7.63
C GLY A 135 23.42 7.34 -6.62
N ASP A 136 22.53 6.45 -6.15
CA ASP A 136 22.94 5.34 -5.29
C ASP A 136 23.75 4.30 -6.08
N ILE A 137 24.60 3.56 -5.36
CA ILE A 137 25.41 2.47 -5.89
C ILE A 137 24.96 1.16 -5.28
N ILE A 138 24.54 0.24 -6.12
CA ILE A 138 24.18 -1.13 -5.73
C ILE A 138 25.39 -2.02 -6.03
N THR A 139 25.81 -2.80 -5.03
CA THR A 139 26.84 -3.83 -5.21
C THR A 139 26.17 -5.21 -5.06
N PHE A 140 26.23 -6.00 -6.10
CA PHE A 140 25.90 -7.41 -6.11
C PHE A 140 27.15 -8.19 -5.78
N PHE A 141 27.11 -9.11 -4.84
CA PHE A 141 28.25 -9.93 -4.48
C PHE A 141 27.83 -11.37 -4.19
N LEU A 142 28.67 -12.29 -4.63
CA LEU A 142 28.43 -13.71 -4.48
C LEU A 142 28.65 -14.13 -3.02
N THR A 143 27.71 -14.91 -2.49
CA THR A 143 27.78 -15.46 -1.14
C THR A 143 28.12 -16.94 -1.13
N ASP A 144 27.64 -17.69 -2.15
CA ASP A 144 27.88 -19.14 -2.25
C ASP A 144 27.68 -19.63 -3.70
N VAL A 145 28.24 -20.77 -4.02
CA VAL A 145 27.98 -21.52 -5.27
C VAL A 145 27.79 -22.99 -4.94
N LYS A 146 26.66 -23.55 -5.31
CA LYS A 146 26.36 -24.96 -5.09
C LYS A 146 26.00 -25.68 -6.39
N LEU A 147 26.42 -26.91 -6.48
CA LEU A 147 25.91 -27.81 -7.52
C LEU A 147 24.58 -28.40 -7.04
N GLU A 148 23.50 -28.08 -7.70
CA GLU A 148 22.16 -28.47 -7.30
C GLU A 148 21.40 -29.21 -8.41
N GLN A 149 20.40 -29.97 -7.98
CA GLN A 149 19.39 -30.53 -8.87
C GLN A 149 18.40 -29.41 -9.25
N LEU A 150 18.28 -29.16 -10.54
CA LEU A 150 17.40 -28.17 -11.11
C LEU A 150 16.13 -28.81 -11.65
N PRO A 151 15.09 -28.03 -11.96
CA PRO A 151 13.91 -28.57 -12.66
C PRO A 151 14.26 -29.34 -13.92
N TYR A 152 13.36 -30.22 -14.33
CA TYR A 152 13.51 -31.09 -15.51
C TYR A 152 14.69 -32.07 -15.46
N GLY A 153 15.18 -32.42 -14.26
CA GLY A 153 16.27 -33.39 -14.06
C GLY A 153 17.65 -32.89 -14.47
N LEU A 154 17.81 -31.60 -14.63
CA LEU A 154 19.09 -30.96 -14.87
C LEU A 154 19.91 -30.88 -13.58
N SER A 155 21.23 -30.74 -13.70
CA SER A 155 22.12 -30.42 -12.59
C SER A 155 23.01 -29.27 -13.03
N GLY A 156 23.22 -28.29 -12.17
CA GLY A 156 24.02 -27.13 -12.52
C GLY A 156 24.39 -26.29 -11.31
N ASN A 157 25.32 -25.37 -11.54
CA ASN A 157 25.70 -24.40 -10.53
C ASN A 157 24.54 -23.44 -10.26
N VAL A 158 24.23 -23.27 -8.98
CA VAL A 158 23.37 -22.23 -8.44
C VAL A 158 24.25 -21.23 -7.73
N TYR A 159 24.11 -19.97 -8.09
CA TYR A 159 24.88 -18.83 -7.59
C TYR A 159 24.00 -18.07 -6.61
N TYR A 160 24.41 -18.04 -5.35
CA TYR A 160 23.74 -17.29 -4.28
C TYR A 160 24.43 -15.93 -4.13
N TYR A 161 23.64 -14.87 -4.05
CA TYR A 161 24.16 -13.51 -3.95
C TYR A 161 23.34 -12.65 -3.01
N ASP A 162 23.98 -11.60 -2.51
CA ASP A 162 23.33 -10.51 -1.78
C ASP A 162 23.65 -9.17 -2.43
N ILE A 163 22.96 -8.13 -1.96
CA ILE A 163 23.15 -6.77 -2.42
C ILE A 163 23.46 -5.83 -1.25
N ILE A 164 24.31 -4.84 -1.51
CA ILE A 164 24.53 -3.71 -0.61
C ILE A 164 24.24 -2.44 -1.41
N VAL A 165 23.43 -1.54 -0.83
CA VAL A 165 23.13 -0.23 -1.41
C VAL A 165 23.89 0.83 -0.61
N LYS A 166 24.59 1.71 -1.30
CA LYS A 166 25.25 2.89 -0.72
C LYS A 166 24.68 4.15 -1.38
N ASP A 167 24.43 5.16 -0.55
CA ASP A 167 24.07 6.49 -1.06
C ASP A 167 25.29 7.18 -1.72
N SER A 168 25.05 8.34 -2.33
CA SER A 168 26.10 9.15 -2.96
C SER A 168 27.21 9.59 -1.98
N ASN A 169 26.99 9.56 -0.67
CA ASN A 169 27.95 9.87 0.38
C ASN A 169 28.71 8.63 0.85
N GLY A 170 28.38 7.44 0.35
CA GLY A 170 28.97 6.16 0.74
C GLY A 170 28.34 5.51 1.98
N ASN A 171 27.26 6.06 2.53
CA ASN A 171 26.56 5.44 3.65
C ASN A 171 25.76 4.24 3.17
N VAL A 172 25.83 3.14 3.91
CA VAL A 172 25.04 1.94 3.62
C VAL A 172 23.57 2.20 3.96
N LYS A 173 22.70 1.96 2.99
CA LYS A 173 21.24 1.97 3.17
C LYS A 173 20.77 0.58 3.55
N THR A 174 19.87 0.50 4.50
CA THR A 174 19.19 -0.75 4.83
C THR A 174 18.09 -0.99 3.80
N VAL A 175 18.17 -2.11 3.09
CA VAL A 175 17.10 -2.63 2.25
C VAL A 175 16.30 -3.60 3.12
N ASP A 176 14.98 -3.44 3.14
CA ASP A 176 14.11 -4.40 3.84
C ASP A 176 14.05 -5.71 3.04
N ASP A 177 14.78 -6.68 3.52
CA ASP A 177 14.84 -8.05 2.98
C ASP A 177 14.21 -9.06 3.93
N SER A 178 13.38 -8.61 4.88
CA SER A 178 12.73 -9.46 5.89
C SER A 178 11.85 -10.57 5.29
N PHE A 179 11.42 -10.42 4.05
CA PHE A 179 10.69 -11.42 3.27
C PHE A 179 11.59 -12.44 2.56
N ILE A 180 12.91 -12.19 2.48
CA ILE A 180 13.87 -13.16 1.98
C ILE A 180 14.19 -14.13 3.12
N SER A 181 13.85 -15.41 2.95
CA SER A 181 14.14 -16.39 3.97
C SER A 181 15.48 -17.09 3.71
N PRO A 182 16.16 -17.59 4.76
CA PRO A 182 17.34 -18.44 4.58
C PRO A 182 17.08 -19.70 3.74
N SER A 183 15.83 -20.13 3.65
CA SER A 183 15.40 -21.25 2.80
C SER A 183 15.14 -20.87 1.36
N ASN A 184 15.07 -19.58 1.04
CA ASN A 184 14.89 -19.06 -0.32
C ASN A 184 15.72 -17.79 -0.51
N PRO A 185 17.06 -17.89 -0.44
CA PRO A 185 17.97 -16.76 -0.67
C PRO A 185 17.91 -16.30 -2.13
N MET A 186 18.37 -15.08 -2.41
CA MET A 186 18.52 -14.61 -3.78
C MET A 186 19.50 -15.49 -4.53
N SER A 187 19.08 -16.03 -5.66
CA SER A 187 19.90 -16.91 -6.46
C SER A 187 19.54 -16.84 -7.95
N PHE A 188 20.44 -17.30 -8.78
CA PHE A 188 20.20 -17.63 -10.17
C PHE A 188 21.04 -18.88 -10.53
N ASN A 189 20.65 -19.62 -11.54
CA ASN A 189 21.42 -20.77 -11.98
C ASN A 189 22.14 -20.51 -13.30
N GLN A 190 23.09 -21.38 -13.65
CA GLN A 190 23.89 -21.22 -14.86
C GLN A 190 23.07 -21.17 -16.14
N TYR A 191 21.93 -21.87 -16.19
CA TYR A 191 21.06 -21.89 -17.39
C TYR A 191 20.27 -20.59 -17.51
N GLU A 192 19.83 -20.03 -16.38
CA GLU A 192 19.21 -18.69 -16.36
C GLU A 192 20.21 -17.63 -16.81
N TYR A 193 21.46 -17.69 -16.32
CA TYR A 193 22.48 -16.77 -16.79
C TYR A 193 22.70 -16.89 -18.31
N GLU A 194 22.85 -18.10 -18.84
CA GLU A 194 23.02 -18.32 -20.26
C GLU A 194 21.84 -17.83 -21.10
N ALA A 195 20.61 -17.97 -20.57
CA ALA A 195 19.39 -17.51 -21.24
C ALA A 195 19.28 -15.98 -21.26
N TYR A 196 19.60 -15.33 -20.14
CA TYR A 196 19.37 -13.89 -19.95
C TYR A 196 20.59 -13.01 -20.20
N LYS A 197 21.80 -13.55 -20.37
CA LYS A 197 23.01 -12.75 -20.67
C LYS A 197 22.97 -11.97 -21.99
N VAL A 198 21.97 -12.23 -22.82
CA VAL A 198 21.69 -11.43 -24.04
C VAL A 198 21.18 -10.04 -23.68
N ASN A 199 20.59 -9.88 -22.48
CA ASN A 199 20.19 -8.60 -21.92
C ASN A 199 21.43 -7.88 -21.37
N PRO A 200 21.73 -6.65 -21.82
CA PRO A 200 22.95 -5.94 -21.41
C PRO A 200 23.02 -5.68 -19.90
N THR A 201 21.91 -5.30 -19.28
CA THR A 201 21.85 -5.01 -17.84
C THR A 201 22.08 -6.29 -17.03
N TYR A 202 21.38 -7.36 -17.35
CA TYR A 202 21.54 -8.65 -16.67
C TYR A 202 22.99 -9.16 -16.80
N LYS A 203 23.56 -9.08 -17.99
CA LYS A 203 24.95 -9.43 -18.22
C LYS A 203 25.89 -8.60 -17.36
N GLN A 204 25.75 -7.27 -17.35
CA GLN A 204 26.56 -6.37 -16.53
C GLN A 204 26.54 -6.75 -15.05
N LEU A 205 25.36 -7.09 -14.52
CA LEU A 205 25.18 -7.41 -13.09
C LEU A 205 25.74 -8.78 -12.70
N PHE A 206 25.60 -9.79 -13.57
CA PHE A 206 25.84 -11.18 -13.18
C PHE A 206 27.06 -11.82 -13.82
N GLU A 207 27.69 -11.24 -14.85
CA GLU A 207 28.85 -11.81 -15.53
C GLU A 207 30.03 -12.05 -14.56
N ASN A 208 30.34 -11.08 -13.71
CA ASN A 208 31.42 -11.23 -12.74
C ASN A 208 31.10 -12.23 -11.63
N LEU A 209 29.81 -12.45 -11.31
CA LEU A 209 29.41 -13.43 -10.31
C LEU A 209 29.63 -14.87 -10.81
N THR A 210 29.57 -15.09 -12.12
CA THR A 210 29.77 -16.41 -12.74
C THR A 210 31.22 -16.73 -13.07
N ASN A 211 32.16 -15.78 -12.91
CA ASN A 211 33.56 -16.04 -13.19
C ASN A 211 34.14 -17.13 -12.26
N ASN A 212 35.28 -17.72 -12.63
CA ASN A 212 35.90 -18.83 -11.89
C ASN A 212 36.93 -18.37 -10.87
N SER A 213 36.87 -17.14 -10.36
CA SER A 213 37.75 -16.69 -9.27
C SER A 213 37.56 -17.58 -8.05
N LEU A 214 38.65 -17.99 -7.43
CA LEU A 214 38.64 -18.79 -6.20
C LEU A 214 38.24 -17.94 -4.98
N ASP A 215 38.48 -16.61 -5.05
CA ASP A 215 38.06 -15.68 -4.02
C ASP A 215 36.66 -15.13 -4.36
N LEU A 216 35.70 -15.47 -3.51
CA LEU A 216 34.33 -14.96 -3.66
C LEU A 216 34.25 -13.42 -3.54
N ALA A 217 35.19 -12.80 -2.81
CA ALA A 217 35.25 -11.35 -2.67
C ALA A 217 35.53 -10.62 -3.99
N ASP A 218 36.17 -11.29 -4.95
CA ASP A 218 36.41 -10.76 -6.30
C ASP A 218 35.18 -10.89 -7.21
N ARG A 219 34.20 -11.71 -6.80
CA ARG A 219 33.00 -12.02 -7.58
C ARG A 219 31.86 -11.07 -7.21
N LYS A 220 32.01 -9.83 -7.65
CA LYS A 220 31.06 -8.73 -7.41
C LYS A 220 30.90 -7.87 -8.65
N SER A 221 29.77 -7.19 -8.74
CA SER A 221 29.51 -6.16 -9.71
C SER A 221 28.77 -4.98 -9.07
N THR A 222 28.90 -3.82 -9.69
CA THR A 222 28.25 -2.61 -9.21
C THR A 222 27.39 -1.99 -10.31
N TYR A 223 26.29 -1.39 -9.86
CA TYR A 223 25.41 -0.61 -10.71
C TYR A 223 25.17 0.75 -10.06
N THR A 224 25.44 1.83 -10.78
CA THR A 224 25.11 3.18 -10.34
C THR A 224 23.75 3.56 -10.92
N VAL A 225 22.82 3.94 -10.07
CA VAL A 225 21.47 4.35 -10.50
C VAL A 225 21.57 5.71 -11.20
N PRO A 226 21.10 5.82 -12.46
CA PRO A 226 21.12 7.09 -13.19
C PRO A 226 20.31 8.17 -12.48
N GLU A 227 20.62 9.43 -12.77
CA GLU A 227 19.82 10.56 -12.34
C GLU A 227 18.37 10.43 -12.82
N ASN A 228 17.42 10.86 -12.01
CA ASN A 228 15.98 10.75 -12.27
C ASN A 228 15.47 9.31 -12.50
N SER A 229 16.20 8.32 -12.03
CA SER A 229 15.81 6.92 -12.18
C SER A 229 15.89 6.18 -10.85
N TYR A 230 15.15 5.08 -10.75
CA TYR A 230 15.08 4.24 -9.55
C TYR A 230 15.35 2.79 -9.91
N PHE A 231 16.15 2.12 -9.11
CA PHE A 231 16.35 0.69 -9.25
C PHE A 231 15.30 -0.03 -8.42
N VAL A 232 14.46 -0.79 -9.06
CA VAL A 232 13.32 -1.45 -8.43
C VAL A 232 13.43 -2.98 -8.53
N MET A 233 12.99 -3.69 -7.50
CA MET A 233 12.93 -5.16 -7.51
C MET A 233 11.59 -5.64 -6.97
N GLY A 234 11.18 -6.83 -7.43
CA GLY A 234 10.08 -7.53 -6.78
C GLY A 234 10.50 -8.11 -5.43
N ASP A 235 9.56 -8.21 -4.50
CA ASP A 235 9.81 -8.84 -3.19
C ASP A 235 10.05 -10.35 -3.35
N ASN A 236 9.40 -10.97 -4.34
CA ASN A 236 9.71 -12.33 -4.78
C ASN A 236 10.96 -12.34 -5.67
N ARG A 237 12.13 -12.16 -5.05
CA ARG A 237 13.43 -11.97 -5.70
C ARG A 237 13.75 -13.00 -6.78
N ASN A 238 13.38 -14.26 -6.58
CA ASN A 238 13.65 -15.37 -7.51
C ASN A 238 12.54 -15.57 -8.55
N ASN A 239 11.44 -14.78 -8.46
CA ASN A 239 10.34 -14.86 -9.42
C ASN A 239 9.82 -13.46 -9.78
N SER A 240 10.73 -12.59 -10.21
CA SER A 240 10.40 -11.21 -10.61
C SER A 240 11.28 -10.79 -11.76
N GLU A 241 10.66 -10.32 -12.82
CA GLU A 241 11.31 -9.54 -13.86
C GLU A 241 11.30 -8.07 -13.44
N ASP A 242 12.49 -7.48 -13.22
CA ASP A 242 12.66 -6.17 -12.60
C ASP A 242 13.95 -5.49 -13.08
N SER A 243 14.42 -4.46 -12.38
CA SER A 243 15.61 -3.69 -12.80
C SER A 243 16.87 -4.51 -12.98
N ARG A 244 16.92 -5.73 -12.47
CA ARG A 244 18.04 -6.65 -12.80
C ARG A 244 18.06 -7.04 -14.26
N PHE A 245 16.92 -7.00 -14.94
CA PHE A 245 16.77 -7.32 -16.34
C PHE A 245 16.74 -6.07 -17.21
N PHE A 246 15.87 -5.11 -16.93
CA PHE A 246 15.63 -3.96 -17.79
C PHE A 246 16.36 -2.67 -17.36
N GLY A 247 17.10 -2.68 -16.26
CA GLY A 247 17.77 -1.49 -15.73
C GLY A 247 16.87 -0.63 -14.83
N ALA A 248 17.36 0.54 -14.45
CA ALA A 248 16.60 1.47 -13.63
C ALA A 248 15.39 2.04 -14.39
N VAL A 249 14.29 2.24 -13.70
CA VAL A 249 13.07 2.86 -14.26
C VAL A 249 13.13 4.38 -14.11
N SER A 250 12.67 5.11 -15.14
CA SER A 250 12.60 6.57 -15.08
C SER A 250 11.56 7.04 -14.06
N TYR A 251 11.82 8.16 -13.40
CA TYR A 251 10.83 8.82 -12.54
C TYR A 251 9.51 9.11 -13.27
N GLU A 252 9.59 9.43 -14.56
CA GLU A 252 8.42 9.78 -15.36
C GLU A 252 7.48 8.60 -15.55
N ASP A 253 8.03 7.39 -15.61
CA ASP A 253 7.27 6.15 -15.75
C ASP A 253 6.70 5.63 -14.43
N ILE A 254 7.15 6.16 -13.29
CA ILE A 254 6.55 5.83 -12.01
C ILE A 254 5.23 6.59 -11.86
N MET A 255 4.12 5.86 -11.89
CA MET A 255 2.77 6.39 -11.75
C MET A 255 2.49 6.85 -10.33
N GLY A 256 3.10 6.22 -9.33
CA GLY A 256 2.94 6.60 -7.94
C GLY A 256 3.41 5.54 -6.95
N GLU A 257 3.39 5.93 -5.68
CA GLU A 257 3.68 5.06 -4.53
C GLU A 257 2.40 4.46 -3.98
N MET A 258 2.47 3.19 -3.58
CA MET A 258 1.39 2.51 -2.88
C MET A 258 1.13 3.15 -1.52
N LYS A 259 -0.04 3.74 -1.34
CA LYS A 259 -0.45 4.37 -0.07
C LYS A 259 -1.31 3.44 0.79
N LEU A 260 -2.08 2.55 0.15
CA LEU A 260 -2.94 1.59 0.83
C LEU A 260 -2.96 0.27 0.07
N HIS A 261 -2.86 -0.82 0.81
CA HIS A 261 -2.99 -2.20 0.34
C HIS A 261 -4.27 -2.81 0.89
N VAL A 262 -5.08 -3.36 0.01
CA VAL A 262 -6.32 -4.07 0.33
C VAL A 262 -6.18 -5.51 -0.12
N PRO A 263 -5.82 -6.43 0.79
CA PRO A 263 -5.68 -7.84 0.47
C PRO A 263 -6.98 -8.45 -0.04
N TYR A 264 -6.87 -9.45 -0.91
CA TYR A 264 -8.01 -10.23 -1.38
C TYR A 264 -8.87 -10.75 -0.22
N GLY A 265 -10.19 -10.68 -0.39
CA GLY A 265 -11.15 -11.08 0.63
C GLY A 265 -11.34 -10.09 1.77
N THR A 266 -10.64 -8.95 1.78
CA THR A 266 -10.86 -7.87 2.73
C THR A 266 -11.64 -6.72 2.09
N ASN A 267 -12.32 -5.92 2.92
CA ASN A 267 -12.96 -4.72 2.43
C ASN A 267 -12.07 -3.47 2.65
N LEU A 268 -12.30 -2.45 1.83
CA LEU A 268 -11.53 -1.20 1.85
C LEU A 268 -11.47 -0.58 3.26
N TRP A 269 -12.60 -0.50 3.96
CA TRP A 269 -12.65 0.13 5.27
C TRP A 269 -11.84 -0.60 6.33
N SER A 270 -11.81 -1.94 6.28
CA SER A 270 -10.95 -2.75 7.14
C SER A 270 -9.48 -2.43 6.90
N ALA A 271 -9.05 -2.30 5.65
CA ALA A 271 -7.68 -1.93 5.29
C ALA A 271 -7.34 -0.50 5.76
N VAL A 272 -8.25 0.46 5.56
CA VAL A 272 -8.10 1.85 6.03
C VAL A 272 -7.93 1.90 7.56
N PHE A 273 -8.80 1.22 8.31
CA PHE A 273 -8.71 1.19 9.77
C PHE A 273 -7.41 0.53 10.25
N LYS A 274 -6.98 -0.55 9.61
CA LYS A 274 -5.69 -1.19 9.91
C LYS A 274 -4.52 -0.24 9.67
N LYS A 275 -4.53 0.50 8.56
CA LYS A 275 -3.50 1.50 8.24
C LYS A 275 -3.48 2.63 9.27
N ILE A 276 -4.66 3.16 9.64
CA ILE A 276 -4.75 4.19 10.68
C ILE A 276 -4.21 3.67 12.01
N ALA A 277 -4.61 2.47 12.44
CA ALA A 277 -4.11 1.88 13.68
C ALA A 277 -2.57 1.73 13.69
N SER A 278 -1.95 1.43 12.55
CA SER A 278 -0.49 1.32 12.45
C SER A 278 0.27 2.65 12.57
N LEU A 279 -0.42 3.79 12.50
CA LEU A 279 0.20 5.10 12.71
C LEU A 279 0.33 5.48 14.21
N PHE A 280 -0.33 4.73 15.08
CA PHE A 280 -0.35 4.99 16.54
C PHE A 280 0.40 3.92 17.34
N ASN A 281 0.97 2.92 16.69
CA ASN A 281 1.85 1.89 17.25
C ASN A 281 3.30 2.12 16.82
#